data_c931706de03fd4874c6eba4dc50592d4
#
_entry.id   c931706de03fd4874c6eba4dc50592d4
#
_cell.length_a   1.000
_cell.length_b   1.000
_cell.length_c   1.000
_cell.angle_alpha   90.00
_cell.angle_beta   90.00
_cell.angle_gamma   90.00
#
_symmetry.space_group_name_H-M   'P 1'
#
loop_
_entity.id
_entity.type
_entity.pdbx_description
1 polymer ?
#
loop_
_entity_poly.entity_id
_entity_poly.type
_entity_poly.pdbx_seq_one_letter_code
_entity_poly.pdbx_strand_id
1 'polypeptide(L)'
;SYNSAGTVEVLDGAYPQAIDSVTISSFTGTGGPLAKTSGNFEAFPGANNNDALHSIAVYTAGGFSGALRIQASMSTTPQNADFFDVTATDQSNPITFSSSSGVTVFNFTGVYQFVRFSYDNDTDNNGIIDKILYRH
;
A
#
# COMPACT_ATOMS: atom_id res chain seq x y z
N SER A 1 -0.65 24.79 7.52
CA SER A 1 -0.73 25.02 7.29
C SER A 1 -0.39 25.66 6.98
N TYR A 2 -0.30 25.89 6.90
CA TYR A 2 -0.25 26.57 6.61
C TYR A 2 -0.59 27.35 7.15
N ASN A 3 -0.46 27.72 7.74
CA ASN A 3 -0.92 28.30 8.22
C ASN A 3 -1.23 29.32 7.81
N SER A 4 -1.68 29.70 7.84
CA SER A 4 -2.01 30.40 7.22
C SER A 4 -1.30 31.04 6.55
N ALA A 5 -1.10 31.51 6.46
CA ALA A 5 -0.34 31.84 5.69
C ALA A 5 0.21 30.97 4.97
N GLY A 6 -0.02 30.55 4.85
CA GLY A 6 0.45 29.73 4.05
C GLY A 6 1.70 29.23 4.26
N THR A 7 1.97 29.40 5.16
CA THR A 7 3.05 28.71 5.30
C THR A 7 2.78 27.36 5.59
N VAL A 8 2.92 27.03 5.47
CA VAL A 8 2.60 25.89 5.76
C VAL A 8 3.05 25.37 6.70
N GLU A 9 3.10 25.57 7.40
CA GLU A 9 3.28 25.01 8.17
C GLU A 9 2.86 24.15 8.38
N VAL A 10 3.23 23.92 8.30
CA VAL A 10 2.79 23.16 8.40
C VAL A 10 2.19 22.89 9.04
N LEU A 11 1.99 22.84 9.09
CA LEU A 11 1.34 22.54 9.56
C LEU A 11 0.86 22.60 10.29
N ASP A 12 1.00 23.16 10.05
CA ASP A 12 0.56 23.04 10.96
C ASP A 12 -0.30 22.27 11.51
N GLY A 13 -0.21 21.91 11.86
CA GLY A 13 -0.94 20.95 12.55
C GLY A 13 -2.33 20.69 12.10
N ALA A 14 -2.73 21.39 11.13
CA ALA A 14 -4.08 21.27 10.60
C ALA A 14 -4.36 19.88 10.02
N TYR A 15 -3.34 19.17 9.61
CA TYR A 15 -3.52 17.90 8.98
C TYR A 15 -3.13 16.76 9.92
N PRO A 16 -3.87 15.65 9.88
CA PRO A 16 -3.58 14.54 10.75
C PRO A 16 -2.26 13.87 10.39
N GLN A 17 -1.78 13.07 11.31
CA GLN A 17 -0.53 12.33 11.12
C GLN A 17 -0.61 11.34 9.97
N ALA A 18 -1.79 11.12 9.44
CA ALA A 18 -2.00 10.26 8.29
C ALA A 18 -1.16 10.63 7.08
N ILE A 19 -0.66 11.86 7.05
CA ILE A 19 0.21 12.27 5.97
C ILE A 19 1.56 11.57 5.98
N ASP A 20 1.92 11.01 7.10
CA ASP A 20 3.18 10.31 7.22
C ASP A 20 3.11 8.93 6.58
N SER A 21 4.27 8.42 6.21
CA SER A 21 4.38 7.08 5.68
C SER A 21 4.08 6.04 6.74
N VAL A 22 3.42 4.97 6.34
CA VAL A 22 3.23 3.80 7.17
C VAL A 22 4.11 2.68 6.64
N THR A 23 4.89 2.06 7.51
CA THR A 23 5.72 0.92 7.15
C THR A 23 4.95 -0.37 7.41
N ILE A 24 4.81 -1.18 6.36
CA ILE A 24 4.05 -2.43 6.41
C ILE A 24 5.04 -3.57 6.29
N SER A 25 5.31 -4.26 7.39
CA SER A 25 6.28 -5.34 7.42
C SER A 25 5.73 -6.63 8.00
N SER A 26 4.46 -6.62 8.41
CA SER A 26 3.81 -7.79 9.01
C SER A 26 2.81 -8.38 8.05
N PHE A 27 3.07 -9.58 7.57
CA PHE A 27 2.18 -10.30 6.69
C PHE A 27 1.92 -11.68 7.28
N THR A 28 0.69 -12.14 7.17
CA THR A 28 0.29 -13.45 7.70
C THR A 28 -0.25 -14.32 6.60
N GLY A 29 -0.12 -15.63 6.77
CA GLY A 29 -0.63 -16.61 5.84
C GLY A 29 0.48 -17.48 5.26
N THR A 30 0.08 -18.62 4.71
CA THR A 30 1.02 -19.58 4.11
C THR A 30 0.36 -20.31 2.96
N GLY A 31 1.15 -20.52 1.90
CA GLY A 31 0.75 -21.37 0.79
C GLY A 31 -0.36 -20.81 -0.10
N GLY A 32 -0.32 -21.08 -1.38
CA GLY A 32 -1.34 -20.70 -2.33
C GLY A 32 -1.27 -19.27 -2.80
N PRO A 33 -2.11 -18.88 -3.74
CA PRO A 33 -2.15 -17.51 -4.25
C PRO A 33 -2.53 -16.55 -3.13
N LEU A 34 -1.87 -15.40 -3.10
CA LEU A 34 -2.07 -14.37 -2.08
C LEU A 34 -1.87 -14.93 -0.68
N ALA A 35 -0.83 -15.75 -0.54
CA ALA A 35 -0.57 -16.48 0.69
C ALA A 35 -0.33 -15.58 1.91
N LYS A 36 0.15 -14.36 1.69
CA LYS A 36 0.52 -13.45 2.77
C LYS A 36 -0.24 -12.17 2.66
N THR A 37 -1.00 -11.83 3.69
CA THR A 37 -1.86 -10.65 3.70
C THR A 37 -1.49 -9.76 4.89
N SER A 38 -1.40 -8.46 4.62
CA SER A 38 -1.14 -7.46 5.65
C SER A 38 -2.40 -7.18 6.46
N GLY A 39 -2.24 -6.41 7.55
CA GLY A 39 -3.36 -5.80 8.23
C GLY A 39 -4.03 -4.73 7.37
N ASN A 40 -5.07 -4.13 7.90
CA ASN A 40 -5.81 -3.06 7.24
C ASN A 40 -5.24 -1.72 7.67
N PHE A 41 -4.97 -0.84 6.72
CA PHE A 41 -4.39 0.48 6.99
C PHE A 41 -5.38 1.55 6.58
N GLU A 42 -5.63 2.50 7.48
CA GLU A 42 -6.54 3.59 7.19
C GLU A 42 -6.00 4.44 6.05
N ALA A 43 -6.85 4.73 5.09
CA ALA A 43 -6.49 5.54 3.94
C ALA A 43 -6.82 7.01 4.12
N PHE A 44 -7.53 7.38 5.19
CA PHE A 44 -7.88 8.76 5.55
C PHE A 44 -8.38 9.56 4.36
N PRO A 45 -9.53 9.19 3.80
CA PRO A 45 -10.04 9.89 2.62
C PRO A 45 -10.22 11.37 2.90
N GLY A 46 -9.76 12.19 1.96
CA GLY A 46 -9.83 13.64 2.10
C GLY A 46 -8.66 14.27 2.84
N ALA A 47 -7.76 13.48 3.42
CA ALA A 47 -6.58 14.04 4.08
C ALA A 47 -5.63 14.65 3.06
N ASN A 48 -4.93 15.69 3.46
CA ASN A 48 -3.90 16.36 2.67
C ASN A 48 -4.33 16.94 1.34
N ASN A 49 -5.61 16.93 1.02
CA ASN A 49 -6.06 17.47 -0.27
C ASN A 49 -5.29 16.88 -1.46
N ASN A 50 -4.97 15.62 -1.42
CA ASN A 50 -4.07 15.04 -2.42
C ASN A 50 -4.79 14.35 -3.57
N ASP A 51 -6.05 14.66 -3.77
CA ASP A 51 -6.85 14.09 -4.86
C ASP A 51 -6.95 12.57 -4.83
N ALA A 52 -6.92 12.01 -3.63
CA ALA A 52 -6.99 10.58 -3.42
C ALA A 52 -5.83 9.81 -4.08
N LEU A 53 -4.68 10.43 -4.14
CA LEU A 53 -3.48 9.79 -4.66
C LEU A 53 -2.79 8.99 -3.55
N HIS A 54 -2.42 7.76 -3.90
CA HIS A 54 -1.71 6.86 -3.01
C HIS A 54 -0.41 6.42 -3.66
N SER A 55 0.64 6.28 -2.87
CA SER A 55 1.92 5.79 -3.35
C SER A 55 2.42 4.68 -2.43
N ILE A 56 3.04 3.67 -3.02
CA ILE A 56 3.71 2.63 -2.26
C ILE A 56 5.12 2.44 -2.79
N ALA A 57 6.05 2.23 -1.88
CA ALA A 57 7.40 1.81 -2.20
C ALA A 57 7.56 0.38 -1.69
N VAL A 58 7.77 -0.54 -2.62
CA VAL A 58 7.87 -1.97 -2.31
C VAL A 58 9.34 -2.35 -2.27
N TYR A 59 9.78 -2.81 -1.11
CA TYR A 59 11.15 -3.25 -0.90
C TYR A 59 11.21 -4.76 -1.01
N THR A 60 11.97 -5.25 -1.99
CA THR A 60 12.15 -6.67 -2.20
C THR A 60 13.58 -7.07 -1.90
N ALA A 61 13.79 -8.32 -1.55
CA ALA A 61 15.10 -8.85 -1.21
C ALA A 61 15.19 -10.30 -1.64
N GLY A 62 16.43 -10.76 -1.90
CA GLY A 62 16.70 -12.15 -2.23
C GLY A 62 16.21 -12.57 -3.60
N GLY A 63 16.00 -11.62 -4.51
CA GLY A 63 15.52 -11.96 -5.84
C GLY A 63 14.05 -12.38 -5.83
N PHE A 64 13.20 -11.59 -5.20
CA PHE A 64 11.78 -11.91 -5.08
C PHE A 64 11.12 -12.08 -6.45
N SER A 65 10.44 -13.20 -6.64
CA SER A 65 9.53 -13.42 -7.76
C SER A 65 8.18 -13.82 -7.20
N GLY A 66 7.13 -13.21 -7.73
CA GLY A 66 5.78 -13.46 -7.24
C GLY A 66 4.83 -12.35 -7.64
N ALA A 67 3.72 -12.30 -6.95
CA ALA A 67 2.63 -11.38 -7.27
C ALA A 67 2.22 -10.57 -6.05
N LEU A 68 1.93 -9.30 -6.26
CA LEU A 68 1.43 -8.39 -5.23
C LEU A 68 0.08 -7.84 -5.66
N ARG A 69 -0.89 -7.89 -4.78
CA ARG A 69 -2.20 -7.24 -4.97
C ARG A 69 -2.36 -6.11 -3.99
N ILE A 70 -2.87 -5.00 -4.49
CA ILE A 70 -3.35 -3.88 -3.67
C ILE A 70 -4.83 -4.07 -3.52
N GLN A 71 -5.33 -4.02 -2.30
CA GLN A 71 -6.75 -4.18 -2.04
C GLN A 71 -7.26 -3.02 -1.20
N ALA A 72 -8.48 -2.62 -1.43
CA ALA A 72 -9.10 -1.51 -0.74
C ALA A 72 -10.52 -1.83 -0.33
N SER A 73 -11.03 -1.08 0.63
CA SER A 73 -12.42 -1.16 1.07
C SER A 73 -12.96 0.23 1.36
N MET A 74 -14.23 0.42 1.07
CA MET A 74 -14.96 1.64 1.44
C MET A 74 -15.72 1.50 2.75
N SER A 75 -15.70 0.33 3.35
CA SER A 75 -16.36 0.08 4.63
C SER A 75 -15.56 0.69 5.77
N THR A 76 -16.24 1.27 6.74
CA THR A 76 -15.60 1.76 7.96
C THR A 76 -15.28 0.64 8.95
N THR A 77 -15.87 -0.54 8.74
CA THR A 77 -15.62 -1.74 9.57
C THR A 77 -15.43 -2.94 8.65
N PRO A 78 -14.35 -2.96 7.87
CA PRO A 78 -14.23 -3.91 6.77
C PRO A 78 -14.05 -5.35 7.22
N GLN A 79 -14.78 -6.24 6.55
CA GLN A 79 -14.58 -7.68 6.61
C GLN A 79 -13.80 -8.10 5.37
N ASN A 80 -13.30 -9.33 5.32
CA ASN A 80 -12.57 -9.79 4.14
C ASN A 80 -13.35 -9.62 2.83
N ALA A 81 -14.65 -9.86 2.87
CA ALA A 81 -15.50 -9.76 1.68
C ALA A 81 -15.70 -8.31 1.19
N ASP A 82 -15.34 -7.34 2.00
CA ASP A 82 -15.49 -5.93 1.63
C ASP A 82 -14.31 -5.40 0.82
N PHE A 83 -13.24 -6.17 0.70
CA PHE A 83 -12.05 -5.75 -0.03
C PHE A 83 -12.15 -6.11 -1.50
N PHE A 84 -11.66 -5.21 -2.34
CA PHE A 84 -11.58 -5.40 -3.78
C PHE A 84 -10.18 -5.03 -4.26
N ASP A 85 -9.78 -5.59 -5.39
CA ASP A 85 -8.48 -5.32 -5.97
C ASP A 85 -8.45 -3.93 -6.60
N VAL A 86 -7.31 -3.27 -6.45
CA VAL A 86 -7.02 -1.97 -7.07
C VAL A 86 -5.85 -2.16 -8.01
N THR A 87 -5.99 -1.68 -9.24
CA THR A 87 -4.92 -1.74 -10.23
C THR A 87 -4.08 -0.48 -10.13
N ALA A 88 -2.77 -0.65 -9.91
CA ALA A 88 -1.85 0.48 -9.88
C ALA A 88 -1.70 1.10 -11.27
N THR A 89 -1.38 2.39 -11.30
CA THR A 89 -1.23 3.13 -12.54
C THR A 89 -0.16 2.49 -13.42
N ASP A 90 -0.53 2.20 -14.68
CA ASP A 90 0.36 1.59 -15.67
C ASP A 90 0.85 0.18 -15.30
N GLN A 91 0.13 -0.50 -14.43
CA GLN A 91 0.47 -1.85 -14.01
C GLN A 91 -0.67 -2.81 -14.32
N SER A 92 -0.37 -4.10 -14.27
CA SER A 92 -1.38 -5.14 -14.28
C SER A 92 -1.83 -5.46 -12.85
N ASN A 93 -2.92 -6.17 -12.72
CA ASN A 93 -3.37 -6.71 -11.45
C ASN A 93 -3.40 -8.25 -11.55
N PRO A 94 -2.60 -8.96 -10.77
CA PRO A 94 -1.66 -8.44 -9.78
C PRO A 94 -0.39 -7.85 -10.41
N ILE A 95 0.34 -7.11 -9.60
CA ILE A 95 1.68 -6.65 -9.96
C ILE A 95 2.60 -7.86 -9.86
N THR A 96 3.40 -8.11 -10.89
CA THR A 96 4.31 -9.25 -10.89
C THR A 96 5.76 -8.80 -10.76
N PHE A 97 6.54 -9.60 -10.04
CA PHE A 97 7.96 -9.36 -9.83
C PHE A 97 8.74 -10.57 -10.36
N SER A 98 9.92 -10.31 -10.89
CA SER A 98 10.81 -11.34 -11.39
C SER A 98 12.23 -11.06 -10.90
N SER A 99 12.71 -11.89 -10.00
CA SER A 99 14.05 -11.79 -9.42
C SER A 99 14.38 -10.38 -8.95
N SER A 100 13.47 -9.80 -8.21
CA SER A 100 13.56 -8.39 -7.81
C SER A 100 14.30 -8.23 -6.48
N SER A 101 15.20 -7.26 -6.43
CA SER A 101 15.86 -6.83 -5.19
C SER A 101 15.99 -5.32 -5.25
N GLY A 102 15.52 -4.66 -4.22
CA GLY A 102 15.56 -3.20 -4.16
C GLY A 102 14.19 -2.59 -3.97
N VAL A 103 14.02 -1.37 -4.44
CA VAL A 103 12.82 -0.57 -4.22
C VAL A 103 12.12 -0.31 -5.54
N THR A 104 10.82 -0.55 -5.57
CA THR A 104 9.98 -0.20 -6.72
C THR A 104 8.79 0.61 -6.22
N VAL A 105 8.47 1.70 -6.91
CA VAL A 105 7.39 2.61 -6.51
C VAL A 105 6.21 2.43 -7.44
N PHE A 106 5.01 2.37 -6.84
CA PHE A 106 3.75 2.30 -7.58
C PHE A 106 2.80 3.34 -7.05
N ASN A 107 1.89 3.80 -7.91
CA ASN A 107 0.87 4.77 -7.54
C ASN A 107 -0.50 4.24 -7.89
N PHE A 108 -1.49 4.62 -7.11
CA PHE A 108 -2.89 4.31 -7.42
C PHE A 108 -3.78 5.43 -6.89
N THR A 109 -4.99 5.49 -7.41
CA THR A 109 -5.94 6.55 -7.05
C THR A 109 -7.27 5.94 -6.62
N GLY A 110 -7.98 6.69 -5.82
CA GLY A 110 -9.32 6.33 -5.38
C GLY A 110 -9.59 6.80 -3.96
N VAL A 111 -10.85 6.96 -3.63
CA VAL A 111 -11.29 7.35 -2.29
C VAL A 111 -11.65 6.08 -1.52
N TYR A 112 -10.80 5.70 -0.58
CA TYR A 112 -10.95 4.46 0.17
C TYR A 112 -10.89 4.73 1.67
N GLN A 113 -11.54 3.88 2.45
CA GLN A 113 -11.42 3.92 3.92
C GLN A 113 -10.22 3.13 4.40
N PHE A 114 -9.98 1.97 3.79
CA PHE A 114 -8.86 1.11 4.17
C PHE A 114 -8.17 0.56 2.93
N VAL A 115 -6.88 0.30 3.09
CA VAL A 115 -6.04 -0.34 2.09
C VAL A 115 -5.28 -1.47 2.78
N ARG A 116 -5.10 -2.57 2.06
CA ARG A 116 -4.24 -3.67 2.51
C ARG A 116 -3.50 -4.24 1.32
N PHE A 117 -2.51 -5.08 1.62
CA PHE A 117 -1.65 -5.68 0.60
C PHE A 117 -1.61 -7.19 0.78
N SER A 118 -1.53 -7.89 -0.33
CA SER A 118 -1.43 -9.34 -0.30
C SER A 118 -0.46 -9.81 -1.37
N TYR A 119 0.42 -10.74 -1.01
CA TYR A 119 1.39 -11.22 -1.97
C TYR A 119 1.68 -12.70 -1.79
N ASP A 120 2.23 -13.31 -2.85
CA ASP A 120 2.78 -14.65 -2.78
C ASP A 120 4.12 -14.70 -3.48
N ASN A 121 4.92 -15.70 -3.12
CA ASN A 121 6.15 -16.04 -3.82
C ASN A 121 5.86 -17.14 -4.82
N ASP A 122 6.60 -17.14 -5.92
CA ASP A 122 6.63 -18.30 -6.79
C ASP A 122 7.27 -19.49 -6.05
N THR A 123 6.88 -20.69 -6.43
CA THR A 123 7.27 -21.89 -5.70
C THR A 123 8.78 -22.12 -5.61
N ASP A 124 9.53 -21.66 -6.61
CA ASP A 124 10.97 -21.86 -6.66
C ASP A 124 11.77 -20.66 -6.18
N ASN A 125 11.10 -19.74 -5.50
CA ASN A 125 11.72 -18.48 -5.17
C ASN A 125 11.96 -18.33 -3.68
N ASN A 126 13.14 -17.83 -3.32
CA ASN A 126 13.53 -17.60 -1.93
C ASN A 126 13.43 -16.13 -1.52
N GLY A 127 13.05 -15.26 -2.45
CA GLY A 127 12.95 -13.85 -2.14
C GLY A 127 11.70 -13.50 -1.35
N ILE A 128 11.71 -12.32 -0.81
CA ILE A 128 10.60 -11.81 0.00
C ILE A 128 10.29 -10.37 -0.35
N ILE A 129 9.09 -9.94 -0.01
CA ILE A 129 8.81 -8.53 0.17
C ILE A 129 9.20 -8.22 1.60
N ASP A 130 10.22 -7.38 1.75
CA ASP A 130 10.76 -7.02 3.05
C ASP A 130 9.85 -6.07 3.79
N LYS A 131 9.40 -5.03 3.07
CA LYS A 131 8.45 -4.05 3.61
C LYS A 131 7.81 -3.28 2.47
N ILE A 132 6.73 -2.59 2.79
CA ILE A 132 6.08 -1.63 1.91
C ILE A 132 5.94 -0.33 2.69
N LEU A 133 6.36 0.78 2.11
CA LEU A 133 6.03 2.09 2.65
C LEU A 133 4.80 2.59 1.91
N TYR A 134 3.77 2.95 2.65
CA TYR A 134 2.52 3.43 2.10
C TYR A 134 2.32 4.89 2.50
N ARG A 135 2.02 5.71 1.50
CA ARG A 135 1.82 7.15 1.71
C ARG A 135 0.63 7.63 0.89
N HIS A 136 -0.14 8.56 1.49
CA HIS A 136 -1.30 9.15 0.83
C HIS A 136 -1.50 10.62 1.18
#